data_cb11b0eb840aba95eb0ce1e328cde275
#
_entry.id   cb11b0eb840aba95eb0ce1e328cde275
#
_cell.length_a   1.000
_cell.length_b   1.000
_cell.length_c   1.000
_cell.angle_alpha   90.00
_cell.angle_beta   90.00
_cell.angle_gamma   90.00
#
_symmetry.space_group_name_H-M   'P 1'
#
loop_
_entity.id
_entity.type
_entity.pdbx_description
1 polymer ?
#
loop_
_entity_poly.entity_id
_entity_poly.type
_entity_poly.pdbx_seq_one_letter_code
_entity_poly.pdbx_strand_id
1 'polypeptide(L)'
;TVITQDAVLATFDRLLGTLTLGVAGIAAISLAVAGILVMNVMLVSVTQRTAEIGLLKALGATGATIRLAFLTEATMLSLAGAIVGFVLGQAGAAIIRQLYPTFPAFPPDWAVFAGLATALVTGILFGVLPARRAAQLDPVQALSRR
;
A
#
# COMPACT_ATOMS: atom_id res chain seq x y z
N THR A 1 6.37 -45.19 -23.47
CA THR A 1 6.23 -44.18 -22.42
C THR A 1 4.91 -43.44 -22.65
N VAL A 2 3.87 -43.87 -21.99
CA VAL A 2 2.58 -43.19 -22.03
C VAL A 2 2.74 -41.94 -21.15
N ILE A 3 2.93 -40.78 -21.78
CA ILE A 3 2.79 -39.49 -21.09
C ILE A 3 1.29 -39.34 -20.90
N THR A 4 0.79 -39.73 -19.74
CA THR A 4 -0.60 -39.55 -19.37
C THR A 4 -0.99 -38.09 -19.39
N GLN A 5 -2.17 -37.74 -19.90
CA GLN A 5 -2.69 -36.37 -19.89
C GLN A 5 -2.58 -35.75 -18.50
N ASP A 6 -2.74 -36.54 -17.45
CA ASP A 6 -2.59 -36.11 -16.05
C ASP A 6 -1.16 -35.63 -15.70
N ALA A 7 -0.12 -36.27 -16.25
CA ALA A 7 1.27 -35.85 -16.02
C ALA A 7 1.60 -34.52 -16.73
N VAL A 8 1.01 -34.29 -17.90
CA VAL A 8 1.14 -33.03 -18.63
C VAL A 8 0.42 -31.91 -17.87
N LEU A 9 -0.82 -32.15 -17.44
CA LEU A 9 -1.59 -31.19 -16.64
C LEU A 9 -0.88 -30.85 -15.33
N ALA A 10 -0.37 -31.85 -14.59
CA ALA A 10 0.40 -31.63 -13.37
C ALA A 10 1.67 -30.79 -13.59
N THR A 11 2.32 -30.95 -14.75
CA THR A 11 3.50 -30.15 -15.10
C THR A 11 3.12 -28.70 -15.39
N PHE A 12 2.02 -28.49 -16.13
CA PHE A 12 1.49 -27.15 -16.39
C PHE A 12 1.08 -26.44 -15.09
N ASP A 13 0.39 -27.13 -14.18
CA ASP A 13 -0.01 -26.57 -12.87
C ASP A 13 1.20 -26.15 -12.03
N ARG A 14 2.26 -26.96 -12.05
CA ARG A 14 3.52 -26.61 -11.36
C ARG A 14 4.20 -25.38 -11.98
N LEU A 15 4.27 -25.31 -13.30
CA LEU A 15 4.85 -24.16 -14.00
C LEU A 15 4.06 -22.89 -13.71
N LEU A 16 2.73 -22.94 -13.83
CA LEU A 16 1.85 -21.81 -13.52
C LEU A 16 1.95 -21.38 -12.06
N GLY A 17 2.01 -22.35 -11.14
CA GLY A 17 2.21 -22.09 -9.71
C GLY A 17 3.55 -21.41 -9.43
N THR A 18 4.63 -21.84 -10.06
CA THR A 18 5.95 -21.22 -9.93
C THR A 18 5.96 -19.79 -10.48
N LEU A 19 5.34 -19.57 -11.64
CA LEU A 19 5.20 -18.22 -12.23
C LEU A 19 4.38 -17.30 -11.32
N THR A 20 3.28 -17.80 -10.77
CA THR A 20 2.43 -17.07 -9.83
C THR A 20 3.20 -16.65 -8.58
N LEU A 21 3.99 -17.56 -8.00
CA LEU A 21 4.85 -17.25 -6.85
C LEU A 21 5.93 -16.21 -7.20
N GLY A 22 6.52 -16.28 -8.40
CA GLY A 22 7.48 -15.29 -8.88
C GLY A 22 6.87 -13.90 -8.97
N VAL A 23 5.68 -13.79 -9.59
CA VAL A 23 4.94 -12.53 -9.72
C VAL A 23 4.52 -12.01 -8.34
N ALA A 24 4.04 -12.89 -7.45
CA ALA A 24 3.68 -12.51 -6.09
C ALA A 24 4.88 -11.99 -5.29
N GLY A 25 6.06 -12.57 -5.47
CA GLY A 25 7.31 -12.09 -4.87
C GLY A 25 7.68 -10.68 -5.34
N ILE A 26 7.62 -10.43 -6.65
CA ILE A 26 7.86 -9.09 -7.22
C ILE A 26 6.84 -8.09 -6.70
N ALA A 27 5.57 -8.48 -6.65
CA ALA A 27 4.50 -7.62 -6.12
C ALA A 27 4.72 -7.28 -4.65
N ALA A 28 5.15 -8.25 -3.82
CA ALA A 28 5.45 -8.02 -2.41
C ALA A 28 6.61 -7.04 -2.20
N ILE A 29 7.69 -7.17 -2.99
CA ILE A 29 8.81 -6.22 -2.95
C ILE A 29 8.35 -4.83 -3.39
N SER A 30 7.59 -4.73 -4.46
CA SER A 30 7.04 -3.45 -4.95
C SER A 30 6.14 -2.78 -3.90
N LEU A 31 5.33 -3.57 -3.20
CA LEU A 31 4.47 -3.08 -2.11
C LEU A 31 5.29 -2.58 -0.92
N ALA A 32 6.37 -3.28 -0.56
CA ALA A 32 7.28 -2.86 0.51
C ALA A 32 7.95 -1.52 0.17
N VAL A 33 8.43 -1.37 -1.07
CA VAL A 33 9.03 -0.10 -1.56
C VAL A 33 7.98 1.02 -1.54
N ALA A 34 6.76 0.77 -2.01
CA ALA A 34 5.67 1.74 -1.97
C ALA A 34 5.34 2.16 -0.53
N GLY A 35 5.29 1.21 0.41
CA GLY A 35 5.09 1.50 1.82
C GLY A 35 6.19 2.37 2.42
N ILE A 36 7.45 2.12 2.09
CA ILE A 36 8.59 2.94 2.52
C ILE A 36 8.48 4.37 1.95
N LEU A 37 8.02 4.52 0.70
CA LEU A 37 7.77 5.83 0.11
C LEU A 37 6.67 6.59 0.86
N VAL A 38 5.55 5.94 1.19
CA VAL A 38 4.49 6.53 2.02
C VAL A 38 5.07 6.97 3.38
N MET A 39 5.83 6.12 4.03
CA MET A 39 6.49 6.44 5.30
C MET A 39 7.39 7.68 5.17
N ASN A 40 8.20 7.76 4.13
CA ASN A 40 9.12 8.88 3.91
C ASN A 40 8.36 10.20 3.66
N VAL A 41 7.32 10.18 2.82
CA VAL A 41 6.47 11.35 2.57
C VAL A 41 5.82 11.82 3.86
N MET A 42 5.30 10.89 4.67
CA MET A 42 4.69 11.22 5.96
C MET A 42 5.69 11.78 6.98
N LEU A 43 6.93 11.26 7.02
CA LEU A 43 8.00 11.80 7.87
C LEU A 43 8.37 13.23 7.48
N VAL A 44 8.44 13.53 6.18
CA VAL A 44 8.65 14.89 5.68
C VAL A 44 7.48 15.78 6.06
N SER A 45 6.24 15.32 5.90
CA SER A 45 5.03 16.05 6.32
C SER A 45 5.06 16.40 7.81
N VAL A 46 5.42 15.46 8.68
CA VAL A 46 5.56 15.69 10.13
C VAL A 46 6.61 16.78 10.42
N THR A 47 7.76 16.73 9.75
CA THR A 47 8.82 17.73 9.97
C THR A 47 8.42 19.13 9.49
N GLN A 48 7.73 19.23 8.37
CA GLN A 48 7.21 20.50 7.83
C GLN A 48 6.11 21.11 8.71
N ARG A 49 5.28 20.28 9.35
CA ARG A 49 4.14 20.70 10.18
C ARG A 49 4.44 20.66 11.68
N THR A 50 5.72 20.63 12.07
CA THR A 50 6.15 20.55 13.48
C THR A 50 5.57 21.66 14.34
N ALA A 51 5.55 22.92 13.85
CA ALA A 51 4.99 24.06 14.57
C ALA A 51 3.46 23.92 14.78
N GLU A 52 2.72 23.45 13.77
CA GLU A 52 1.28 23.21 13.85
C GLU A 52 0.96 22.12 14.89
N ILE A 53 1.73 21.03 14.87
CA ILE A 53 1.60 19.93 15.84
C ILE A 53 1.89 20.43 17.26
N GLY A 54 2.93 21.24 17.42
CA GLY A 54 3.27 21.87 18.70
C GLY A 54 2.15 22.77 19.22
N LEU A 55 1.55 23.58 18.36
CA LEU A 55 0.42 24.44 18.69
C LEU A 55 -0.80 23.61 19.10
N LEU A 56 -1.15 22.58 18.35
CA LEU A 56 -2.27 21.69 18.69
C LEU A 56 -2.08 21.05 20.06
N LYS A 57 -0.86 20.62 20.38
CA LYS A 57 -0.55 20.06 21.71
C LYS A 57 -0.62 21.11 22.81
N ALA A 58 -0.16 22.33 22.56
CA ALA A 58 -0.27 23.43 23.51
C ALA A 58 -1.74 23.80 23.81
N LEU A 59 -2.63 23.63 22.84
CA LEU A 59 -4.08 23.80 22.97
C LEU A 59 -4.78 22.59 23.61
N GLY A 60 -4.04 21.55 23.99
CA GLY A 60 -4.56 20.40 24.73
C GLY A 60 -4.82 19.14 23.90
N ALA A 61 -4.39 19.10 22.62
CA ALA A 61 -4.52 17.88 21.83
C ALA A 61 -3.64 16.75 22.40
N THR A 62 -4.25 15.58 22.59
CA THR A 62 -3.53 14.40 23.09
C THR A 62 -2.63 13.79 22.01
N GLY A 63 -1.54 13.13 22.42
CA GLY A 63 -0.69 12.39 21.48
C GLY A 63 -1.46 11.31 20.71
N ALA A 64 -2.51 10.74 21.31
CA ALA A 64 -3.38 9.78 20.64
C ALA A 64 -4.15 10.42 19.47
N THR A 65 -4.68 11.62 19.65
CA THR A 65 -5.40 12.37 18.61
C THR A 65 -4.48 12.68 17.43
N ILE A 66 -3.25 13.16 17.70
CA ILE A 66 -2.28 13.46 16.67
C ILE A 66 -1.85 12.19 15.94
N ARG A 67 -1.58 11.10 16.66
CA ARG A 67 -1.23 9.82 16.06
C ARG A 67 -2.34 9.31 15.14
N LEU A 68 -3.59 9.39 15.57
CA LEU A 68 -4.74 8.96 14.78
C LEU A 68 -4.88 9.81 13.52
N ALA A 69 -4.72 11.12 13.60
CA ALA A 69 -4.80 12.02 12.45
C ALA A 69 -3.76 11.65 11.36
N PHE A 70 -2.50 11.46 11.75
CA PHE A 70 -1.44 11.07 10.80
C PHE A 70 -1.63 9.64 10.25
N LEU A 71 -2.12 8.73 11.08
CA LEU A 71 -2.41 7.36 10.64
C LEU A 71 -3.56 7.33 9.63
N THR A 72 -4.59 8.14 9.85
CA THR A 72 -5.71 8.31 8.90
C THR A 72 -5.20 8.89 7.58
N GLU A 73 -4.34 9.92 7.62
CA GLU A 73 -3.73 10.53 6.43
C GLU A 73 -2.93 9.49 5.61
N ALA A 74 -2.07 8.70 6.26
CA ALA A 74 -1.30 7.63 5.62
C ALA A 74 -2.22 6.56 4.98
N THR A 75 -3.29 6.19 5.69
CA THR A 75 -4.26 5.21 5.22
C THR A 75 -5.04 5.73 4.00
N MET A 76 -5.47 6.99 4.03
CA MET A 76 -6.16 7.63 2.90
C MET A 76 -5.25 7.73 1.68
N LEU A 77 -3.96 8.07 1.87
CA LEU A 77 -2.98 8.11 0.79
C LEU A 77 -2.80 6.73 0.14
N SER A 78 -2.70 5.68 0.95
CA SER A 78 -2.59 4.30 0.46
C SER A 78 -3.85 3.83 -0.27
N LEU A 79 -5.04 4.20 0.22
CA LEU A 79 -6.30 3.90 -0.47
C LEU A 79 -6.43 4.64 -1.79
N ALA A 80 -6.06 5.91 -1.84
CA ALA A 80 -6.05 6.67 -3.09
C ALA A 80 -5.12 6.02 -4.12
N GLY A 81 -3.92 5.59 -3.70
CA GLY A 81 -3.00 4.82 -4.53
C GLY A 81 -3.60 3.51 -5.01
N ALA A 82 -4.31 2.78 -4.14
CA ALA A 82 -4.97 1.53 -4.49
C ALA A 82 -6.08 1.72 -5.54
N ILE A 83 -6.87 2.77 -5.43
CA ILE A 83 -7.93 3.10 -6.41
C ILE A 83 -7.29 3.41 -7.78
N VAL A 84 -6.26 4.26 -7.80
CA VAL A 84 -5.54 4.59 -9.05
C VAL A 84 -4.92 3.32 -9.64
N GLY A 85 -4.25 2.50 -8.82
CA GLY A 85 -3.66 1.24 -9.25
C GLY A 85 -4.69 0.27 -9.81
N PHE A 86 -5.86 0.18 -9.18
CA PHE A 86 -6.97 -0.63 -9.68
C PHE A 86 -7.47 -0.15 -11.05
N VAL A 87 -7.70 1.14 -11.22
CA VAL A 87 -8.14 1.73 -12.50
C VAL A 87 -7.12 1.46 -13.60
N LEU A 88 -5.83 1.67 -13.32
CA LEU A 88 -4.75 1.38 -14.28
C LEU A 88 -4.65 -0.11 -14.60
N GLY A 89 -4.82 -0.98 -13.61
CA GLY A 89 -4.83 -2.42 -13.79
C GLY A 89 -6.00 -2.88 -14.68
N GLN A 90 -7.19 -2.34 -14.48
CA GLN A 90 -8.35 -2.63 -15.33
C GLN A 90 -8.17 -2.12 -16.76
N ALA A 91 -7.60 -0.93 -16.93
CA ALA A 91 -7.28 -0.39 -18.24
C ALA A 91 -6.26 -1.29 -18.97
N GLY A 92 -5.20 -1.72 -18.27
CA GLY A 92 -4.22 -2.66 -18.81
C GLY A 92 -4.84 -4.00 -19.21
N ALA A 93 -5.69 -4.57 -18.36
CA ALA A 93 -6.42 -5.81 -18.66
C ALA A 93 -7.35 -5.63 -19.88
N ALA A 94 -8.01 -4.48 -20.02
CA ALA A 94 -8.86 -4.18 -21.18
C ALA A 94 -8.04 -4.13 -22.48
N ILE A 95 -6.87 -3.51 -22.47
CA ILE A 95 -5.94 -3.46 -23.61
C ILE A 95 -5.50 -4.87 -24.01
N ILE A 96 -5.13 -5.70 -23.04
CA ILE A 96 -4.72 -7.09 -23.29
C ILE A 96 -5.85 -7.88 -23.97
N ARG A 97 -7.10 -7.73 -23.49
CA ARG A 97 -8.28 -8.38 -24.09
C ARG A 97 -8.53 -7.94 -25.53
N GLN A 98 -8.25 -6.67 -25.85
CA GLN A 98 -8.41 -6.16 -27.23
C GLN A 98 -7.32 -6.71 -28.18
N LEU A 99 -6.08 -6.79 -27.69
CA LEU A 99 -4.95 -7.29 -28.48
C LEU A 99 -4.96 -8.82 -28.62
N TYR A 100 -5.42 -9.52 -27.62
CA TYR A 100 -5.45 -10.98 -27.53
C TYR A 100 -6.84 -11.48 -27.09
N PRO A 101 -7.83 -11.53 -28.01
CA PRO A 101 -9.22 -11.90 -27.66
C PRO A 101 -9.40 -13.29 -27.08
N THR A 102 -8.43 -14.20 -27.33
CA THR A 102 -8.42 -15.56 -26.79
C THR A 102 -7.92 -15.66 -25.35
N PHE A 103 -7.34 -14.58 -24.80
CA PHE A 103 -6.82 -14.56 -23.44
C PHE A 103 -7.84 -13.99 -22.45
N PRO A 104 -8.36 -14.80 -21.50
CA PRO A 104 -9.38 -14.35 -20.56
C PRO A 104 -8.75 -13.54 -19.41
N ALA A 105 -8.42 -12.27 -19.66
CA ALA A 105 -7.85 -11.36 -18.66
C ALA A 105 -8.97 -10.68 -17.83
N PHE A 106 -9.71 -11.48 -17.06
CA PHE A 106 -10.71 -10.97 -16.11
C PHE A 106 -10.21 -11.11 -14.68
N PRO A 107 -9.89 -10.01 -13.97
CA PRO A 107 -9.56 -10.11 -12.54
C PRO A 107 -10.79 -10.60 -11.78
N PRO A 108 -10.64 -11.56 -10.87
CA PRO A 108 -11.75 -12.04 -10.05
C PRO A 108 -12.16 -10.96 -9.03
N ASP A 109 -13.44 -10.92 -8.66
CA ASP A 109 -13.99 -9.90 -7.75
C ASP A 109 -13.29 -9.88 -6.39
N TRP A 110 -12.90 -11.05 -5.88
CA TRP A 110 -12.15 -11.14 -4.61
C TRP A 110 -10.80 -10.40 -4.65
N ALA A 111 -10.17 -10.30 -5.82
CA ALA A 111 -8.87 -9.61 -5.96
C ALA A 111 -8.98 -8.11 -5.69
N VAL A 112 -10.15 -7.51 -5.98
CA VAL A 112 -10.41 -6.09 -5.65
C VAL A 112 -10.42 -5.89 -4.14
N PHE A 113 -11.17 -6.73 -3.41
CA PHE A 113 -11.22 -6.67 -1.95
C PHE A 113 -9.86 -6.97 -1.31
N ALA A 114 -9.14 -7.96 -1.83
CA ALA A 114 -7.79 -8.29 -1.38
C ALA A 114 -6.82 -7.12 -1.61
N GLY A 115 -6.89 -6.45 -2.75
CA GLY A 115 -6.09 -5.26 -3.07
C GLY A 115 -6.36 -4.09 -2.13
N LEU A 116 -7.64 -3.79 -1.87
CA LEU A 116 -8.04 -2.75 -0.92
C LEU A 116 -7.60 -3.08 0.52
N ALA A 117 -7.78 -4.32 0.95
CA ALA A 117 -7.32 -4.77 2.26
C ALA A 117 -5.80 -4.67 2.41
N THR A 118 -5.05 -5.06 1.37
CA THR A 118 -3.59 -4.93 1.33
C THR A 118 -3.16 -3.48 1.40
N ALA A 119 -3.83 -2.56 0.70
CA ALA A 119 -3.56 -1.13 0.76
C ALA A 119 -3.82 -0.55 2.15
N LEU A 120 -4.93 -0.93 2.81
CA LEU A 120 -5.23 -0.53 4.18
C LEU A 120 -4.15 -1.00 5.15
N VAL A 121 -3.78 -2.27 5.10
CA VAL A 121 -2.74 -2.86 5.95
C VAL A 121 -1.40 -2.15 5.73
N THR A 122 -1.02 -1.90 4.48
CA THR A 122 0.21 -1.19 4.13
C THR A 122 0.20 0.24 4.67
N GLY A 123 -0.89 1.00 4.46
CA GLY A 123 -1.04 2.35 4.98
C GLY A 123 -0.91 2.42 6.49
N ILE A 124 -1.52 1.48 7.21
CA ILE A 124 -1.42 1.39 8.67
C ILE A 124 0.00 1.02 9.09
N LEU A 125 0.59 -0.04 8.55
CA LEU A 125 1.93 -0.52 8.94
C LEU A 125 3.00 0.56 8.75
N PHE A 126 3.06 1.17 7.57
CA PHE A 126 4.08 2.18 7.25
C PHE A 126 3.72 3.58 7.79
N GLY A 127 2.45 3.83 8.11
CA GLY A 127 1.99 5.06 8.75
C GLY A 127 2.24 5.12 10.26
N VAL A 128 2.42 3.97 10.94
CA VAL A 128 2.59 3.93 12.40
C VAL A 128 3.83 4.68 12.87
N LEU A 129 4.97 4.53 12.18
CA LEU A 129 6.22 5.18 12.60
C LEU A 129 6.15 6.71 12.51
N PRO A 130 5.77 7.34 11.39
CA PRO A 130 5.61 8.79 11.32
C PRO A 130 4.53 9.30 12.27
N ALA A 131 3.41 8.59 12.43
CA ALA A 131 2.36 8.96 13.36
C ALA A 131 2.83 8.97 14.83
N ARG A 132 3.66 7.99 15.22
CA ARG A 132 4.29 7.96 16.54
C ARG A 132 5.26 9.12 16.73
N ARG A 133 6.09 9.44 15.74
CA ARG A 133 7.02 10.57 15.80
C ARG A 133 6.28 11.90 15.97
N ALA A 134 5.18 12.11 15.22
CA ALA A 134 4.35 13.28 15.37
C ALA A 134 3.76 13.40 16.79
N ALA A 135 3.28 12.28 17.35
CA ALA A 135 2.70 12.23 18.69
C ALA A 135 3.71 12.49 19.81
N GLN A 136 4.99 12.22 19.59
CA GLN A 136 6.07 12.37 20.59
C GLN A 136 6.72 13.75 20.57
N LEU A 137 6.38 14.64 19.63
CA LEU A 137 6.94 16.00 19.57
C LEU A 137 6.63 16.78 20.85
N ASP A 138 7.67 17.39 21.45
CA ASP A 138 7.53 18.30 22.59
C ASP A 138 7.02 19.66 22.10
N PRO A 139 5.90 20.18 22.64
CA PRO A 139 5.35 21.49 22.24
C PRO A 139 6.36 22.63 22.39
N VAL A 140 7.17 22.61 23.43
CA VAL A 140 8.18 23.66 23.70
C VAL A 140 9.27 23.66 22.64
N GLN A 141 9.79 22.49 22.31
CA GLN A 141 10.82 22.36 21.26
C GLN A 141 10.27 22.60 19.86
N ALA A 142 9.01 22.22 19.60
CA ALA A 142 8.35 22.43 18.33
C ALA A 142 8.14 23.91 18.01
N LEU A 143 7.81 24.72 19.02
CA LEU A 143 7.57 26.17 18.88
C LEU A 143 8.87 27.02 18.96
N SER A 144 9.96 26.50 19.54
CA SER A 144 11.24 27.18 19.67
C SER A 144 12.17 27.07 18.46
N ARG A 145 11.88 26.16 17.53
CA ARG A 145 12.62 26.02 16.26
C ARG A 145 12.17 27.11 15.28
N ARG A 146 12.95 28.13 15.19
CA ARG A 146 12.97 29.09 14.05
C ARG A 146 14.00 28.66 13.02
#